data_c5747e8c288348ea5148490d2baf283b
#
_entry.id   c5747e8c288348ea5148490d2baf283b
#
_cell.length_a   1.000
_cell.length_b   1.000
_cell.length_c   1.000
_cell.angle_alpha   90.00
_cell.angle_beta   90.00
_cell.angle_gamma   90.00
#
_symmetry.space_group_name_H-M   'P 1'
#
loop_
_entity.id
_entity.type
_entity.pdbx_description
1 polymer ?
#
loop_
_entity_poly.entity_id
_entity_poly.type
_entity_poly.pdbx_seq_one_letter_code
_entity_poly.pdbx_strand_id
1 'polypeptide(L)'
;MHNASPRAGFDPGLIGILVTALLARLAVSQFANGDLLSRTWEYEEVAANLLKGNGFAGPGIFLDGTTYRALVLPVYPVLCAAVYWLVGHPSLVAMQLVQAVAVIPAGWFAYALGSELGGRRSGLLAALGVTLHPALLLFSLRRHALWFDAVLFLFVLWATFRARRSVRLSQSVALGLLFGFGLLSRTTIAAFMLLACAWLVWQWRRPLRVSLPHVAVILGIALLVPAPWLVRNALVLHRPMGFISTTSYNLWVGNNPSTTGGAMAADGTGMYTTAPELTAAARGLGELEKQDIFWHAAVTYISNNPGRTVLNFAQKLRIFLFWSEQTGAWYPGWFRDVYLLFYLLLLGCAIVGAYRLARSGNVAAVVLVVCFILSVGLVQSIYFVEGRHRWEVESGLMILAACGIGRRGTEDSGTGGA
;
A
#
# COMPACT_ATOMS: atom_id res chain seq x y z
N MET A 1 -33.50 5.38 -17.35
CA MET A 1 -33.60 4.92 -15.95
C MET A 1 -32.80 5.87 -15.07
N HIS A 2 -33.47 6.69 -14.29
CA HIS A 2 -32.88 7.67 -13.38
C HIS A 2 -32.18 6.94 -12.24
N ASN A 3 -30.85 6.81 -12.30
CA ASN A 3 -30.07 6.49 -11.12
C ASN A 3 -30.07 7.71 -10.21
N ALA A 4 -30.91 7.72 -9.21
CA ALA A 4 -30.81 8.64 -8.10
C ALA A 4 -29.41 8.46 -7.50
N SER A 5 -28.60 9.52 -7.61
CA SER A 5 -27.36 9.61 -6.83
C SER A 5 -27.73 9.38 -5.36
N PRO A 6 -27.05 8.48 -4.61
CA PRO A 6 -27.31 8.39 -3.20
C PRO A 6 -27.11 9.78 -2.60
N ARG A 7 -28.19 10.34 -2.05
CA ARG A 7 -28.12 11.56 -1.24
C ARG A 7 -27.03 11.32 -0.20
N ALA A 8 -26.13 12.27 -0.05
CA ALA A 8 -25.02 12.25 0.91
C ALA A 8 -25.54 12.36 2.38
N GLY A 9 -26.48 11.50 2.75
CA GLY A 9 -26.90 11.26 4.12
C GLY A 9 -26.06 10.12 4.65
N PHE A 10 -25.53 10.25 5.84
CA PHE A 10 -24.79 9.17 6.52
C PHE A 10 -25.70 7.95 6.65
N ASP A 11 -25.34 6.87 5.96
CA ASP A 11 -26.05 5.59 6.11
C ASP A 11 -25.89 5.07 7.56
N PRO A 12 -26.99 4.86 8.31
CA PRO A 12 -26.89 4.40 9.71
C PRO A 12 -26.09 3.10 9.86
N GLY A 13 -26.19 2.19 8.87
CA GLY A 13 -25.40 0.95 8.87
C GLY A 13 -23.91 1.23 8.75
N LEU A 14 -23.50 2.21 7.92
CA LEU A 14 -22.12 2.63 7.83
C LEU A 14 -21.64 3.24 9.15
N ILE A 15 -22.43 4.11 9.77
CA ILE A 15 -22.09 4.69 11.08
C ILE A 15 -21.85 3.57 12.10
N GLY A 16 -22.76 2.59 12.19
CA GLY A 16 -22.60 1.44 13.09
C GLY A 16 -21.30 0.67 12.85
N ILE A 17 -20.94 0.43 11.57
CA ILE A 17 -19.68 -0.23 11.21
C ILE A 17 -18.46 0.60 11.64
N LEU A 18 -18.47 1.91 11.39
CA LEU A 18 -17.35 2.78 11.75
C LEU A 18 -17.15 2.89 13.26
N VAL A 19 -18.24 2.99 14.02
CA VAL A 19 -18.20 2.97 15.49
C VAL A 19 -17.67 1.63 16.00
N THR A 20 -18.15 0.51 15.49
CA THR A 20 -17.65 -0.82 15.84
C THR A 20 -16.17 -0.97 15.53
N ALA A 21 -15.73 -0.50 14.37
CA ALA A 21 -14.33 -0.57 13.97
C ALA A 21 -13.42 0.32 14.84
N LEU A 22 -13.90 1.47 15.27
CA LEU A 22 -13.19 2.34 16.22
C LEU A 22 -13.08 1.67 17.59
N LEU A 23 -14.19 1.15 18.12
CA LEU A 23 -14.21 0.44 19.41
C LEU A 23 -13.32 -0.81 19.39
N ALA A 24 -13.31 -1.56 18.27
CA ALA A 24 -12.43 -2.71 18.10
C ALA A 24 -10.94 -2.31 18.21
N ARG A 25 -10.53 -1.18 17.60
CA ARG A 25 -9.16 -0.68 17.71
C ARG A 25 -8.80 -0.24 19.14
N LEU A 26 -9.70 0.45 19.78
CA LEU A 26 -9.52 0.85 21.18
C LEU A 26 -9.43 -0.39 22.11
N ALA A 27 -10.27 -1.40 21.87
CA ALA A 27 -10.21 -2.65 22.63
C ALA A 27 -8.88 -3.38 22.38
N VAL A 28 -8.49 -3.58 21.13
CA VAL A 28 -7.23 -4.27 20.79
C VAL A 28 -6.01 -3.52 21.34
N SER A 29 -6.04 -2.17 21.41
CA SER A 29 -4.95 -1.39 22.00
C SER A 29 -4.75 -1.67 23.50
N GLN A 30 -5.78 -2.08 24.23
CA GLN A 30 -5.70 -2.44 25.65
C GLN A 30 -5.06 -3.83 25.87
N PHE A 31 -5.24 -4.74 24.91
CA PHE A 31 -4.72 -6.12 24.99
C PHE A 31 -3.36 -6.31 24.34
N ALA A 32 -2.93 -5.37 23.51
CA ALA A 32 -1.68 -5.43 22.80
C ALA A 32 -0.53 -4.90 23.64
N ASN A 33 -0.14 -5.64 24.67
CA ASN A 33 1.01 -5.35 25.52
C ASN A 33 2.26 -6.10 25.03
N GLY A 34 3.45 -5.50 25.18
CA GLY A 34 4.75 -6.16 24.96
C GLY A 34 5.49 -5.73 23.69
N ASP A 35 6.47 -6.54 23.30
CA ASP A 35 7.46 -6.26 22.24
C ASP A 35 6.88 -5.87 20.87
N LEU A 36 5.65 -6.32 20.58
CA LEU A 36 4.97 -6.00 19.33
C LEU A 36 4.70 -4.50 19.15
N LEU A 37 4.49 -3.76 20.26
CA LEU A 37 4.17 -2.33 20.25
C LEU A 37 5.38 -1.45 20.61
N SER A 38 6.35 -2.01 21.34
CA SER A 38 7.51 -1.26 21.83
C SER A 38 8.54 -0.95 20.74
N ARG A 39 8.52 -1.67 19.62
CA ARG A 39 9.47 -1.42 18.53
C ARG A 39 9.24 -0.04 17.93
N THR A 40 10.24 0.80 18.04
CA THR A 40 10.38 2.00 17.23
C THR A 40 10.80 1.60 15.82
N TRP A 41 10.26 2.29 14.84
CA TRP A 41 10.66 2.16 13.45
C TRP A 41 11.43 3.41 13.03
N GLU A 42 12.19 3.30 11.97
CA GLU A 42 12.96 4.40 11.40
C GLU A 42 12.15 5.69 11.21
N TYR A 43 10.85 5.60 10.99
CA TYR A 43 9.94 6.75 10.81
C TYR A 43 9.90 7.66 12.04
N GLU A 44 9.91 7.09 13.23
CA GLU A 44 9.83 7.84 14.49
C GLU A 44 11.13 8.53 14.82
N GLU A 45 12.26 7.88 14.52
CA GLU A 45 13.57 8.48 14.75
C GLU A 45 13.77 9.67 13.80
N VAL A 46 13.34 9.54 12.53
CA VAL A 46 13.30 10.66 11.58
C VAL A 46 12.37 11.77 12.10
N ALA A 47 11.19 11.43 12.60
CA ALA A 47 10.25 12.41 13.17
C ALA A 47 10.85 13.12 14.38
N ALA A 48 11.50 12.40 15.29
CA ALA A 48 12.16 12.98 16.44
C ALA A 48 13.32 13.91 16.05
N ASN A 49 14.10 13.55 15.03
CA ASN A 49 15.17 14.38 14.49
C ASN A 49 14.63 15.66 13.83
N LEU A 50 13.51 15.58 13.12
CA LEU A 50 12.85 16.76 12.57
C LEU A 50 12.46 17.75 13.68
N LEU A 51 11.89 17.26 14.79
CA LEU A 51 11.47 18.11 15.91
C LEU A 51 12.66 18.72 16.67
N LYS A 52 13.80 18.04 16.70
CA LYS A 52 15.05 18.54 17.32
C LYS A 52 15.82 19.51 16.42
N GLY A 53 15.36 19.76 15.18
CA GLY A 53 16.09 20.59 14.21
C GLY A 53 17.27 19.88 13.53
N ASN A 54 17.47 18.58 13.73
CA ASN A 54 18.53 17.78 13.09
C ASN A 54 18.23 17.44 11.62
N GLY A 55 17.08 17.89 11.11
CA GLY A 55 16.63 17.62 9.74
C GLY A 55 16.05 16.21 9.55
N PHE A 56 15.81 15.85 8.29
CA PHE A 56 15.29 14.54 7.93
C PHE A 56 16.44 13.53 7.92
N ALA A 57 16.67 12.89 9.05
CA ALA A 57 17.76 11.97 9.28
C ALA A 57 17.35 10.83 10.23
N GLY A 58 17.86 9.63 10.01
CA GLY A 58 17.60 8.46 10.83
C GLY A 58 18.80 7.52 10.89
N PRO A 59 18.73 6.42 11.69
CA PRO A 59 19.80 5.45 11.80
C PRO A 59 19.93 4.64 10.51
N GLY A 60 21.14 4.22 10.19
CA GLY A 60 21.39 3.34 9.06
C GLY A 60 20.87 1.92 9.29
N ILE A 61 20.59 1.22 8.20
CA ILE A 61 20.07 -0.17 8.22
C ILE A 61 21.05 -1.17 8.85
N PHE A 62 22.35 -0.87 8.92
CA PHE A 62 23.37 -1.75 9.47
C PHE A 62 23.71 -1.48 10.94
N LEU A 63 23.07 -0.49 11.57
CA LEU A 63 23.33 -0.09 12.96
C LEU A 63 24.83 0.17 13.25
N ASP A 64 25.57 0.66 12.26
CA ASP A 64 27.01 0.93 12.30
C ASP A 64 27.32 2.41 12.59
N GLY A 65 26.34 3.15 13.10
CA GLY A 65 26.47 4.59 13.40
C GLY A 65 26.28 5.51 12.18
N THR A 66 26.12 4.96 10.98
CA THR A 66 25.88 5.78 9.78
C THR A 66 24.50 6.44 9.86
N THR A 67 24.45 7.75 9.68
CA THR A 67 23.20 8.50 9.59
C THR A 67 22.71 8.53 8.14
N TYR A 68 21.49 8.10 7.93
CA TYR A 68 20.80 8.17 6.64
C TYR A 68 19.93 9.41 6.56
N ARG A 69 20.00 10.12 5.44
CA ARG A 69 19.24 11.35 5.17
C ARG A 69 18.13 11.16 4.16
N ALA A 70 18.06 10.00 3.53
CA ALA A 70 17.00 9.62 2.60
C ALA A 70 16.58 8.15 2.78
N LEU A 71 16.54 7.68 4.03
CA LEU A 71 16.23 6.30 4.43
C LEU A 71 14.81 5.88 4.00
N VAL A 72 13.83 6.75 4.25
CA VAL A 72 12.40 6.52 4.02
C VAL A 72 11.77 7.70 3.30
N LEU A 73 10.55 7.48 2.79
CA LEU A 73 9.75 8.54 2.14
C LEU A 73 9.17 9.52 3.17
N PRO A 74 8.93 10.78 2.80
CA PRO A 74 8.71 11.86 3.77
C PRO A 74 7.32 11.88 4.42
N VAL A 75 6.27 11.36 3.76
CA VAL A 75 4.89 11.59 4.21
C VAL A 75 4.64 11.06 5.62
N TYR A 76 5.01 9.82 5.90
CA TYR A 76 4.71 9.24 7.20
C TYR A 76 5.59 9.78 8.34
N PRO A 77 6.91 9.98 8.19
CA PRO A 77 7.72 10.68 9.20
C PRO A 77 7.24 12.10 9.51
N VAL A 78 6.81 12.86 8.48
CA VAL A 78 6.24 14.20 8.66
C VAL A 78 4.91 14.13 9.41
N LEU A 79 4.06 13.14 9.13
CA LEU A 79 2.84 12.90 9.90
C LEU A 79 3.15 12.60 11.37
N CYS A 80 4.12 11.73 11.64
CA CYS A 80 4.57 11.44 13.01
C CYS A 80 5.10 12.71 13.71
N ALA A 81 5.93 13.49 13.02
CA ALA A 81 6.47 14.74 13.57
C ALA A 81 5.36 15.75 13.88
N ALA A 82 4.36 15.89 12.98
CA ALA A 82 3.22 16.79 13.20
C ALA A 82 2.40 16.36 14.44
N VAL A 83 2.12 15.06 14.58
CA VAL A 83 1.39 14.53 15.76
C VAL A 83 2.19 14.76 17.05
N TYR A 84 3.49 14.48 17.02
CA TYR A 84 4.36 14.67 18.20
C TYR A 84 4.54 16.14 18.57
N TRP A 85 4.59 17.01 17.58
CA TRP A 85 4.59 18.46 17.80
C TRP A 85 3.30 18.95 18.49
N LEU A 86 2.14 18.46 18.06
CA LEU A 86 0.85 18.81 18.66
C LEU A 86 0.72 18.33 20.12
N VAL A 87 1.30 17.18 20.45
CA VAL A 87 1.22 16.57 21.79
C VAL A 87 2.39 17.03 22.69
N GLY A 88 3.46 17.59 22.10
CA GLY A 88 4.66 18.05 22.79
C GLY A 88 5.72 16.97 23.04
N HIS A 89 5.47 15.71 22.71
CA HIS A 89 6.40 14.60 22.88
C HIS A 89 6.08 13.41 21.93
N PRO A 90 7.04 12.49 21.65
CA PRO A 90 6.75 11.24 20.98
C PRO A 90 5.71 10.41 21.75
N SER A 91 4.60 10.09 21.11
CA SER A 91 3.47 9.43 21.78
C SER A 91 2.91 8.30 20.92
N LEU A 92 3.01 7.06 21.41
CA LEU A 92 2.36 5.90 20.80
C LEU A 92 0.83 6.07 20.80
N VAL A 93 0.27 6.49 21.92
CA VAL A 93 -1.19 6.66 22.07
C VAL A 93 -1.73 7.68 21.07
N ALA A 94 -1.05 8.83 20.91
CA ALA A 94 -1.47 9.83 19.93
C ALA A 94 -1.46 9.28 18.50
N MET A 95 -0.43 8.53 18.12
CA MET A 95 -0.38 7.86 16.83
C MET A 95 -1.47 6.82 16.66
N GLN A 96 -1.76 6.01 17.69
CA GLN A 96 -2.86 5.05 17.67
C GLN A 96 -4.22 5.73 17.50
N LEU A 97 -4.44 6.87 18.13
CA LEU A 97 -5.67 7.66 17.96
C LEU A 97 -5.80 8.18 16.52
N VAL A 98 -4.74 8.74 15.93
CA VAL A 98 -4.73 9.18 14.53
C VAL A 98 -5.05 8.00 13.60
N GLN A 99 -4.44 6.85 13.85
CA GLN A 99 -4.67 5.63 13.07
C GLN A 99 -6.09 5.08 13.25
N ALA A 100 -6.64 5.16 14.45
CA ALA A 100 -8.01 4.77 14.71
C ALA A 100 -9.00 5.67 13.97
N VAL A 101 -8.79 6.98 13.96
CA VAL A 101 -9.64 7.94 13.22
C VAL A 101 -9.57 7.72 11.71
N ALA A 102 -8.42 7.32 11.18
CA ALA A 102 -8.26 7.04 9.74
C ALA A 102 -9.10 5.86 9.22
N VAL A 103 -9.70 5.07 10.11
CA VAL A 103 -10.69 4.04 9.71
C VAL A 103 -11.93 4.67 9.10
N ILE A 104 -12.26 5.91 9.46
CA ILE A 104 -13.45 6.62 8.98
C ILE A 104 -13.38 6.85 7.46
N PRO A 105 -12.37 7.53 6.91
CA PRO A 105 -12.24 7.67 5.46
C PRO A 105 -12.05 6.31 4.76
N ALA A 106 -11.32 5.35 5.33
CA ALA A 106 -11.16 4.04 4.75
C ALA A 106 -12.51 3.31 4.57
N GLY A 107 -13.34 3.28 5.62
CA GLY A 107 -14.67 2.69 5.56
C GLY A 107 -15.59 3.41 4.58
N TRP A 108 -15.51 4.74 4.52
CA TRP A 108 -16.30 5.53 3.60
C TRP A 108 -15.93 5.26 2.12
N PHE A 109 -14.64 5.24 1.78
CA PHE A 109 -14.20 4.92 0.41
C PHE A 109 -14.60 3.51 -0.01
N ALA A 110 -14.45 2.52 0.89
CA ALA A 110 -14.86 1.15 0.64
C ALA A 110 -16.39 1.05 0.45
N TYR A 111 -17.18 1.71 1.32
CA TYR A 111 -18.62 1.82 1.19
C TYR A 111 -19.05 2.43 -0.13
N ALA A 112 -18.45 3.58 -0.48
CA ALA A 112 -18.80 4.32 -1.69
C ALA A 112 -18.53 3.49 -2.95
N LEU A 113 -17.36 2.83 -3.02
CA LEU A 113 -17.01 2.02 -4.18
C LEU A 113 -17.83 0.72 -4.23
N GLY A 114 -17.98 0.03 -3.10
CA GLY A 114 -18.78 -1.18 -3.01
C GLY A 114 -20.27 -0.95 -3.32
N SER A 115 -20.83 0.18 -2.85
CA SER A 115 -22.22 0.57 -3.14
C SER A 115 -22.45 0.89 -4.60
N GLU A 116 -21.49 1.55 -5.24
CA GLU A 116 -21.58 1.87 -6.65
C GLU A 116 -21.51 0.62 -7.55
N LEU A 117 -20.76 -0.40 -7.13
CA LEU A 117 -20.57 -1.63 -7.88
C LEU A 117 -21.66 -2.68 -7.64
N GLY A 118 -22.13 -2.83 -6.41
CA GLY A 118 -23.00 -3.92 -6.02
C GLY A 118 -24.22 -3.52 -5.17
N GLY A 119 -24.48 -2.20 -5.00
CA GLY A 119 -25.56 -1.69 -4.17
C GLY A 119 -25.22 -1.58 -2.69
N ARG A 120 -26.14 -1.02 -1.90
CA ARG A 120 -25.95 -0.67 -0.47
C ARG A 120 -25.35 -1.82 0.36
N ARG A 121 -25.85 -3.05 0.19
CA ARG A 121 -25.37 -4.21 0.95
C ARG A 121 -23.90 -4.51 0.66
N SER A 122 -23.50 -4.46 -0.61
CA SER A 122 -22.09 -4.62 -1.00
C SER A 122 -21.22 -3.50 -0.43
N GLY A 123 -21.73 -2.26 -0.39
CA GLY A 123 -21.02 -1.14 0.26
C GLY A 123 -20.76 -1.37 1.75
N LEU A 124 -21.80 -1.79 2.50
CA LEU A 124 -21.66 -2.09 3.93
C LEU A 124 -20.70 -3.26 4.19
N LEU A 125 -20.76 -4.32 3.37
CA LEU A 125 -19.82 -5.45 3.49
C LEU A 125 -18.39 -5.04 3.14
N ALA A 126 -18.19 -4.19 2.14
CA ALA A 126 -16.88 -3.67 1.79
C ALA A 126 -16.30 -2.79 2.92
N ALA A 127 -17.12 -1.90 3.50
CA ALA A 127 -16.73 -1.09 4.64
C ALA A 127 -16.35 -1.97 5.85
N LEU A 128 -17.17 -2.95 6.18
CA LEU A 128 -16.91 -3.90 7.27
C LEU A 128 -15.59 -4.65 7.06
N GLY A 129 -15.39 -5.22 5.85
CA GLY A 129 -14.19 -5.96 5.51
C GLY A 129 -12.92 -5.10 5.62
N VAL A 130 -12.93 -3.89 5.05
CA VAL A 130 -11.77 -2.99 5.09
C VAL A 130 -11.49 -2.47 6.49
N THR A 131 -12.52 -2.07 7.24
CA THR A 131 -12.34 -1.47 8.57
C THR A 131 -11.98 -2.48 9.65
N LEU A 132 -12.40 -3.73 9.52
CA LEU A 132 -12.07 -4.84 10.44
C LEU A 132 -11.04 -5.81 9.85
N HIS A 133 -10.32 -5.42 8.81
CA HIS A 133 -9.24 -6.23 8.23
C HIS A 133 -8.23 -6.65 9.32
N PRO A 134 -8.03 -7.95 9.60
CA PRO A 134 -7.30 -8.39 10.79
C PRO A 134 -5.86 -7.90 10.83
N ALA A 135 -5.16 -7.91 9.68
CA ALA A 135 -3.79 -7.42 9.60
C ALA A 135 -3.71 -5.89 9.77
N LEU A 136 -4.61 -5.12 9.14
CA LEU A 136 -4.63 -3.66 9.29
C LEU A 136 -5.10 -3.23 10.68
N LEU A 137 -5.99 -4.00 11.32
CA LEU A 137 -6.37 -3.79 12.70
C LEU A 137 -5.15 -3.90 13.63
N LEU A 138 -4.35 -4.96 13.48
CA LEU A 138 -3.11 -5.12 14.25
C LEU A 138 -2.06 -4.05 13.91
N PHE A 139 -1.87 -3.73 12.62
CA PHE A 139 -0.91 -2.71 12.19
C PHE A 139 -1.30 -1.30 12.58
N SER A 140 -2.60 -1.03 12.78
CA SER A 140 -3.04 0.27 13.29
C SER A 140 -2.60 0.53 14.74
N LEU A 141 -2.10 -0.47 15.44
CA LEU A 141 -1.51 -0.32 16.77
C LEU A 141 -0.02 0.01 16.74
N ARG A 142 0.64 -0.18 15.59
CA ARG A 142 2.07 0.04 15.40
C ARG A 142 2.33 1.39 14.73
N ARG A 143 3.43 1.99 15.03
CA ARG A 143 3.90 3.23 14.38
C ARG A 143 4.59 2.91 13.05
N HIS A 144 3.82 2.45 12.07
CA HIS A 144 4.30 2.02 10.77
C HIS A 144 3.41 2.57 9.65
N ALA A 145 4.00 2.96 8.52
CA ALA A 145 3.31 3.62 7.40
C ALA A 145 2.21 2.77 6.73
N LEU A 146 2.27 1.44 6.85
CA LEU A 146 1.45 0.50 6.09
C LEU A 146 -0.07 0.77 6.17
N TRP A 147 -0.59 1.13 7.35
CA TRP A 147 -2.00 1.43 7.52
C TRP A 147 -2.40 2.72 6.78
N PHE A 148 -1.50 3.71 6.79
CA PHE A 148 -1.68 4.98 6.10
C PHE A 148 -1.65 4.76 4.58
N ASP A 149 -0.67 3.99 4.09
CA ASP A 149 -0.54 3.62 2.68
C ASP A 149 -1.78 2.86 2.19
N ALA A 150 -2.34 1.94 3.00
CA ALA A 150 -3.57 1.21 2.66
C ALA A 150 -4.78 2.14 2.49
N VAL A 151 -4.95 3.12 3.39
CA VAL A 151 -6.03 4.13 3.28
C VAL A 151 -5.82 5.03 2.06
N LEU A 152 -4.59 5.51 1.85
CA LEU A 152 -4.24 6.34 0.72
C LEU A 152 -4.46 5.61 -0.61
N PHE A 153 -4.04 4.36 -0.71
CA PHE A 153 -4.20 3.54 -1.92
C PHE A 153 -5.67 3.27 -2.22
N LEU A 154 -6.48 3.01 -1.21
CA LEU A 154 -7.93 2.89 -1.38
C LEU A 154 -8.56 4.21 -1.85
N PHE A 155 -8.09 5.35 -1.34
CA PHE A 155 -8.52 6.67 -1.82
C PHE A 155 -8.14 6.87 -3.30
N VAL A 156 -6.91 6.53 -3.68
CA VAL A 156 -6.46 6.58 -5.09
C VAL A 156 -7.33 5.70 -5.99
N LEU A 157 -7.62 4.46 -5.57
CA LEU A 157 -8.49 3.54 -6.31
C LEU A 157 -9.89 4.15 -6.50
N TRP A 158 -10.51 4.65 -5.43
CA TRP A 158 -11.83 5.29 -5.47
C TRP A 158 -11.82 6.54 -6.37
N ALA A 159 -10.82 7.43 -6.22
CA ALA A 159 -10.72 8.64 -7.01
C ALA A 159 -10.53 8.34 -8.51
N THR A 160 -9.70 7.35 -8.84
CA THR A 160 -9.52 6.87 -10.22
C THR A 160 -10.83 6.35 -10.79
N PHE A 161 -11.54 5.51 -10.03
CA PHE A 161 -12.83 4.97 -10.47
C PHE A 161 -13.87 6.08 -10.69
N ARG A 162 -13.89 7.09 -9.85
CA ARG A 162 -14.77 8.27 -10.00
C ARG A 162 -14.43 9.12 -11.21
N ALA A 163 -13.14 9.28 -11.51
CA ALA A 163 -12.66 10.10 -12.62
C ALA A 163 -13.10 9.60 -14.01
N ARG A 164 -13.54 8.32 -14.14
CA ARG A 164 -14.07 7.79 -15.39
C ARG A 164 -15.33 8.48 -15.90
N ARG A 165 -16.08 9.15 -15.00
CA ARG A 165 -17.41 9.73 -15.32
C ARG A 165 -17.33 10.99 -16.17
N SER A 166 -16.22 11.71 -16.13
CA SER A 166 -16.06 12.95 -16.89
C SER A 166 -14.60 13.28 -17.15
N VAL A 167 -14.34 13.93 -18.26
CA VAL A 167 -13.02 14.45 -18.63
C VAL A 167 -13.00 15.93 -18.27
N ARG A 168 -12.46 16.26 -17.07
CA ARG A 168 -12.35 17.62 -16.55
C ARG A 168 -10.94 17.91 -16.07
N LEU A 169 -10.43 19.10 -16.38
CA LEU A 169 -9.08 19.51 -15.98
C LEU A 169 -8.89 19.46 -14.45
N SER A 170 -9.88 19.93 -13.68
CA SER A 170 -9.83 19.90 -12.21
C SER A 170 -9.69 18.49 -11.64
N GLN A 171 -10.35 17.51 -12.26
CA GLN A 171 -10.22 16.11 -11.86
C GLN A 171 -8.84 15.55 -12.21
N SER A 172 -8.28 15.90 -13.37
CA SER A 172 -6.94 15.51 -13.77
C SER A 172 -5.89 16.10 -12.83
N VAL A 173 -6.04 17.39 -12.48
CA VAL A 173 -5.18 18.05 -11.48
C VAL A 173 -5.28 17.34 -10.13
N ALA A 174 -6.49 17.12 -9.62
CA ALA A 174 -6.71 16.47 -8.33
C ALA A 174 -6.13 15.03 -8.30
N LEU A 175 -6.31 14.28 -9.37
CA LEU A 175 -5.77 12.92 -9.48
C LEU A 175 -4.24 12.93 -9.59
N GLY A 176 -3.66 13.89 -10.33
CA GLY A 176 -2.21 14.08 -10.38
C GLY A 176 -1.60 14.45 -9.03
N LEU A 177 -2.23 15.34 -8.27
CA LEU A 177 -1.83 15.68 -6.89
C LEU A 177 -1.90 14.46 -5.98
N LEU A 178 -2.98 13.67 -6.09
CA LEU A 178 -3.17 12.46 -5.27
C LEU A 178 -2.12 11.38 -5.60
N PHE A 179 -1.83 11.14 -6.87
CA PHE A 179 -0.75 10.22 -7.26
C PHE A 179 0.64 10.72 -6.84
N GLY A 180 0.91 12.01 -6.98
CA GLY A 180 2.17 12.60 -6.54
C GLY A 180 2.38 12.51 -5.03
N PHE A 181 1.33 12.74 -4.26
CA PHE A 181 1.33 12.51 -2.81
C PHE A 181 1.53 11.03 -2.50
N GLY A 182 0.87 10.13 -3.25
CA GLY A 182 1.08 8.69 -3.17
C GLY A 182 2.54 8.28 -3.40
N LEU A 183 3.22 8.87 -4.39
CA LEU A 183 4.66 8.63 -4.65
C LEU A 183 5.56 9.06 -3.48
N LEU A 184 5.21 10.11 -2.76
CA LEU A 184 5.90 10.56 -1.55
C LEU A 184 5.60 9.70 -0.32
N SER A 185 4.54 8.89 -0.35
CA SER A 185 4.22 7.92 0.69
C SER A 185 4.78 6.53 0.36
N ARG A 186 4.58 6.07 -0.90
CA ARG A 186 5.04 4.77 -1.36
C ARG A 186 5.19 4.70 -2.87
N THR A 187 6.39 4.48 -3.34
CA THR A 187 6.72 4.52 -4.78
C THR A 187 6.06 3.41 -5.60
N THR A 188 5.64 2.31 -4.98
CA THR A 188 4.95 1.20 -5.68
C THR A 188 3.66 1.62 -6.39
N ILE A 189 3.05 2.75 -5.98
CA ILE A 189 1.86 3.33 -6.62
C ILE A 189 2.12 3.76 -8.08
N ALA A 190 3.40 3.99 -8.47
CA ALA A 190 3.76 4.46 -9.81
C ALA A 190 3.25 3.53 -10.92
N ALA A 191 3.34 2.23 -10.74
CA ALA A 191 2.85 1.28 -11.73
C ALA A 191 1.32 1.34 -11.85
N PHE A 192 0.61 1.48 -10.73
CA PHE A 192 -0.83 1.67 -10.77
C PHE A 192 -1.21 2.99 -11.44
N MET A 193 -0.48 4.06 -11.21
CA MET A 193 -0.72 5.35 -11.88
C MET A 193 -0.72 5.20 -13.41
N LEU A 194 0.26 4.51 -13.97
CA LEU A 194 0.35 4.29 -15.41
C LEU A 194 -0.83 3.44 -15.93
N LEU A 195 -1.15 2.34 -15.24
CA LEU A 195 -2.28 1.48 -15.59
C LEU A 195 -3.62 2.20 -15.41
N ALA A 196 -3.77 3.03 -14.39
CA ALA A 196 -4.94 3.87 -14.15
C ALA A 196 -5.14 4.90 -15.27
N CYS A 197 -4.07 5.54 -15.74
CA CYS A 197 -4.13 6.45 -16.89
C CYS A 197 -4.58 5.71 -18.17
N ALA A 198 -4.02 4.56 -18.48
CA ALA A 198 -4.44 3.74 -19.61
C ALA A 198 -5.91 3.30 -19.48
N TRP A 199 -6.31 2.88 -18.28
CA TRP A 199 -7.69 2.52 -17.98
C TRP A 199 -8.65 3.69 -18.14
N LEU A 200 -8.29 4.91 -17.69
CA LEU A 200 -9.10 6.12 -17.86
C LEU A 200 -9.27 6.46 -19.34
N VAL A 201 -8.23 6.39 -20.15
CA VAL A 201 -8.32 6.59 -21.61
C VAL A 201 -9.35 5.62 -22.22
N TRP A 202 -9.28 4.35 -21.82
CA TRP A 202 -10.26 3.35 -22.24
C TRP A 202 -11.69 3.66 -21.78
N GLN A 203 -11.87 4.15 -20.55
CA GLN A 203 -13.19 4.46 -19.98
C GLN A 203 -13.81 5.74 -20.52
N TRP A 204 -13.01 6.75 -20.80
CA TRP A 204 -13.52 8.03 -21.29
C TRP A 204 -14.12 7.93 -22.70
N ARG A 205 -13.74 6.93 -23.49
CA ARG A 205 -14.26 6.70 -24.85
C ARG A 205 -14.22 7.97 -25.72
N ARG A 206 -13.25 8.85 -25.48
CA ARG A 206 -13.02 10.09 -26.21
C ARG A 206 -11.86 9.91 -27.19
N PRO A 207 -11.80 10.69 -28.28
CA PRO A 207 -10.63 10.70 -29.15
C PRO A 207 -9.34 10.94 -28.33
N LEU A 208 -8.25 10.29 -28.73
CA LEU A 208 -6.96 10.42 -28.02
C LEU A 208 -6.50 11.87 -27.86
N ARG A 209 -6.78 12.72 -28.88
CA ARG A 209 -6.49 14.17 -28.82
C ARG A 209 -7.15 14.90 -27.64
N VAL A 210 -8.25 14.36 -27.08
CA VAL A 210 -8.93 14.89 -25.90
C VAL A 210 -8.41 14.22 -24.64
N SER A 211 -8.18 12.91 -24.64
CA SER A 211 -7.77 12.16 -23.45
C SER A 211 -6.30 12.33 -23.08
N LEU A 212 -5.39 12.40 -24.07
CA LEU A 212 -3.95 12.50 -23.82
C LEU A 212 -3.52 13.76 -23.10
N PRO A 213 -4.05 14.98 -23.38
CA PRO A 213 -3.73 16.17 -22.56
C PRO A 213 -4.09 16.01 -21.09
N HIS A 214 -5.22 15.34 -20.77
CA HIS A 214 -5.62 15.07 -19.39
C HIS A 214 -4.69 14.07 -18.71
N VAL A 215 -4.25 13.03 -19.43
CA VAL A 215 -3.22 12.10 -18.95
C VAL A 215 -1.90 12.81 -18.73
N ALA A 216 -1.48 13.67 -19.66
CA ALA A 216 -0.26 14.46 -19.51
C ALA A 216 -0.32 15.38 -18.27
N VAL A 217 -1.47 15.99 -17.98
CA VAL A 217 -1.68 16.77 -16.74
C VAL A 217 -1.58 15.88 -15.50
N ILE A 218 -2.22 14.69 -15.50
CA ILE A 218 -2.13 13.75 -14.36
C ILE A 218 -0.67 13.38 -14.10
N LEU A 219 0.04 12.91 -15.12
CA LEU A 219 1.43 12.46 -15.00
C LEU A 219 2.38 13.62 -14.68
N GLY A 220 2.21 14.78 -15.33
CA GLY A 220 3.04 15.96 -15.11
C GLY A 220 2.95 16.47 -13.66
N ILE A 221 1.74 16.58 -13.12
CA ILE A 221 1.54 16.98 -11.72
C ILE A 221 2.04 15.89 -10.77
N ALA A 222 1.76 14.62 -11.06
CA ALA A 222 2.22 13.52 -10.22
C ALA A 222 3.76 13.45 -10.12
N LEU A 223 4.48 13.86 -11.14
CA LEU A 223 5.94 13.95 -11.13
C LEU A 223 6.44 15.27 -10.51
N LEU A 224 5.67 16.35 -10.63
CA LEU A 224 6.02 17.64 -10.06
C LEU A 224 5.91 17.66 -8.53
N VAL A 225 4.92 16.98 -7.96
CA VAL A 225 4.73 16.92 -6.49
C VAL A 225 5.94 16.36 -5.74
N PRO A 226 6.59 15.25 -6.16
CA PRO A 226 7.79 14.75 -5.50
C PRO A 226 9.09 15.50 -5.89
N ALA A 227 9.08 16.39 -6.87
CA ALA A 227 10.27 17.09 -7.32
C ALA A 227 11.04 17.82 -6.19
N PRO A 228 10.37 18.55 -5.26
CA PRO A 228 11.07 19.17 -4.13
C PRO A 228 11.83 18.16 -3.25
N TRP A 229 11.27 16.95 -3.06
CA TRP A 229 11.92 15.88 -2.32
C TRP A 229 13.18 15.36 -3.04
N LEU A 230 13.08 15.16 -4.35
CA LEU A 230 14.21 14.70 -5.17
C LEU A 230 15.33 15.76 -5.22
N VAL A 231 14.96 17.04 -5.38
CA VAL A 231 15.91 18.17 -5.33
C VAL A 231 16.57 18.24 -3.95
N ARG A 232 15.80 18.16 -2.86
CA ARG A 232 16.33 18.11 -1.49
C ARG A 232 17.33 16.98 -1.32
N ASN A 233 17.00 15.78 -1.79
CA ASN A 233 17.89 14.62 -1.69
C ASN A 233 19.22 14.88 -2.44
N ALA A 234 19.15 15.40 -3.65
CA ALA A 234 20.33 15.71 -4.44
C ALA A 234 21.23 16.77 -3.76
N LEU A 235 20.63 17.81 -3.17
CA LEU A 235 21.36 18.87 -2.46
C LEU A 235 22.02 18.37 -1.18
N VAL A 236 21.29 17.56 -0.38
CA VAL A 236 21.77 17.08 0.94
C VAL A 236 22.82 15.98 0.79
N LEU A 237 22.71 15.15 -0.24
CA LEU A 237 23.62 14.04 -0.49
C LEU A 237 24.69 14.37 -1.52
N HIS A 238 24.69 15.60 -2.04
CA HIS A 238 25.66 16.10 -3.05
C HIS A 238 25.74 15.23 -4.31
N ARG A 239 24.68 14.45 -4.60
CA ARG A 239 24.59 13.56 -5.76
C ARG A 239 23.13 13.33 -6.14
N PRO A 240 22.77 13.36 -7.43
CA PRO A 240 21.45 12.97 -7.88
C PRO A 240 21.11 11.55 -7.43
N MET A 241 19.95 11.39 -6.80
CA MET A 241 19.45 10.09 -6.40
C MET A 241 17.92 10.03 -6.51
N GLY A 242 17.36 8.82 -6.41
CA GLY A 242 15.92 8.58 -6.41
C GLY A 242 15.25 8.96 -5.09
N PHE A 243 14.14 8.29 -4.82
CA PHE A 243 13.26 8.61 -3.69
C PHE A 243 13.86 8.27 -2.34
N ILE A 244 14.54 7.10 -2.23
CA ILE A 244 15.15 6.58 -0.99
C ILE A 244 16.50 5.92 -1.29
N SER A 245 17.41 5.99 -0.34
CA SER A 245 18.77 5.44 -0.44
C SER A 245 18.87 3.94 -0.17
N THR A 246 17.77 3.31 0.26
CA THR A 246 17.73 1.86 0.51
C THR A 246 17.29 1.03 -0.70
N THR A 247 17.01 1.68 -1.85
CA THR A 247 16.52 1.01 -3.06
C THR A 247 17.44 -0.10 -3.53
N SER A 248 18.77 0.15 -3.57
CA SER A 248 19.77 -0.82 -4.02
C SER A 248 19.91 -2.00 -3.04
N TYR A 249 19.87 -1.73 -1.74
CA TYR A 249 19.85 -2.77 -0.73
C TYR A 249 18.61 -3.67 -0.89
N ASN A 250 17.44 -3.08 -1.05
CA ASN A 250 16.19 -3.82 -1.26
C ASN A 250 16.23 -4.65 -2.56
N LEU A 251 16.84 -4.13 -3.61
CA LEU A 251 17.04 -4.87 -4.86
C LEU A 251 17.95 -6.08 -4.62
N TRP A 252 19.06 -5.90 -3.88
CA TRP A 252 19.98 -6.97 -3.55
C TRP A 252 19.34 -8.03 -2.65
N VAL A 253 18.55 -7.65 -1.64
CA VAL A 253 17.81 -8.58 -0.77
C VAL A 253 16.98 -9.58 -1.60
N GLY A 254 16.31 -9.10 -2.63
CA GLY A 254 15.51 -9.95 -3.50
C GLY A 254 16.26 -10.61 -4.67
N ASN A 255 17.55 -10.27 -4.90
CA ASN A 255 18.32 -10.74 -6.05
C ASN A 255 19.77 -11.01 -5.65
N ASN A 256 20.00 -12.09 -4.91
CA ASN A 256 21.30 -12.59 -4.48
C ASN A 256 21.27 -14.14 -4.43
N PRO A 257 22.40 -14.83 -4.27
CA PRO A 257 22.45 -16.30 -4.25
C PRO A 257 21.59 -16.95 -3.16
N SER A 258 21.42 -16.29 -2.00
CA SER A 258 20.73 -16.81 -0.82
C SER A 258 19.27 -16.35 -0.73
N THR A 259 18.77 -15.62 -1.72
CA THR A 259 17.42 -15.04 -1.65
C THR A 259 16.34 -16.11 -1.52
N THR A 260 15.45 -15.92 -0.56
CA THR A 260 14.21 -16.70 -0.37
C THR A 260 13.02 -16.06 -1.10
N GLY A 261 13.23 -14.87 -1.69
CA GLY A 261 12.18 -14.00 -2.20
C GLY A 261 11.62 -13.02 -1.16
N GLY A 262 11.87 -13.27 0.14
CA GLY A 262 11.52 -12.42 1.28
C GLY A 262 12.68 -11.56 1.79
N ALA A 263 12.46 -10.88 2.93
CA ALA A 263 13.48 -10.04 3.56
C ALA A 263 14.51 -10.84 4.37
N MET A 264 14.19 -12.09 4.73
CA MET A 264 14.99 -12.93 5.58
C MET A 264 15.65 -14.07 4.81
N ALA A 265 16.81 -14.51 5.27
CA ALA A 265 17.46 -15.74 4.83
C ALA A 265 16.62 -16.98 5.25
N ALA A 266 16.99 -18.17 4.75
CA ALA A 266 16.27 -19.42 5.02
C ALA A 266 16.28 -19.81 6.51
N ASP A 267 17.32 -19.42 7.23
CA ASP A 267 17.47 -19.62 8.68
C ASP A 267 16.74 -18.61 9.55
N GLY A 268 16.02 -17.66 8.94
CA GLY A 268 15.30 -16.58 9.62
C GLY A 268 16.17 -15.39 10.05
N THR A 269 17.46 -15.38 9.71
CA THR A 269 18.33 -14.22 9.94
C THR A 269 18.14 -13.14 8.88
N GLY A 270 18.62 -11.93 9.14
CA GLY A 270 18.58 -10.85 8.14
C GLY A 270 19.42 -11.19 6.91
N MET A 271 18.95 -10.88 5.71
CA MET A 271 19.62 -11.23 4.46
C MET A 271 21.09 -10.75 4.41
N TYR A 272 21.43 -9.64 5.10
CA TYR A 272 22.81 -9.12 5.16
C TYR A 272 23.79 -10.11 5.82
N THR A 273 23.35 -11.06 6.65
CA THR A 273 24.20 -12.06 7.28
C THR A 273 24.70 -13.11 6.30
N THR A 274 24.01 -13.29 5.17
CA THR A 274 24.37 -14.28 4.13
C THR A 274 25.54 -13.85 3.23
N ALA A 275 25.97 -12.58 3.35
CA ALA A 275 27.08 -12.01 2.57
C ALA A 275 28.01 -11.18 3.49
N PRO A 276 28.76 -11.86 4.39
CA PRO A 276 29.57 -11.17 5.40
C PRO A 276 30.65 -10.27 4.79
N GLU A 277 31.27 -10.66 3.67
CA GLU A 277 32.27 -9.85 2.97
C GLU A 277 31.65 -8.56 2.41
N LEU A 278 30.49 -8.65 1.75
CA LEU A 278 29.77 -7.50 1.20
C LEU A 278 29.34 -6.55 2.33
N THR A 279 28.85 -7.12 3.44
CA THR A 279 28.44 -6.36 4.61
C THR A 279 29.62 -5.69 5.30
N ALA A 280 30.77 -6.37 5.40
CA ALA A 280 31.99 -5.80 5.95
C ALA A 280 32.52 -4.66 5.06
N ALA A 281 32.48 -4.80 3.74
CA ALA A 281 32.87 -3.75 2.80
C ALA A 281 31.93 -2.52 2.89
N ALA A 282 30.66 -2.70 3.25
CA ALA A 282 29.70 -1.63 3.40
C ALA A 282 29.80 -0.89 4.76
N ARG A 283 30.39 -1.50 5.79
CA ARG A 283 30.48 -0.89 7.14
C ARG A 283 31.32 0.39 7.13
N GLY A 284 30.83 1.39 7.86
CA GLY A 284 31.53 2.69 7.99
C GLY A 284 31.49 3.59 6.77
N LEU A 285 30.94 3.13 5.65
CA LEU A 285 30.74 3.94 4.45
C LEU A 285 29.53 4.85 4.59
N GLY A 286 29.48 5.88 3.77
CA GLY A 286 28.34 6.77 3.64
C GLY A 286 27.11 6.09 3.02
N GLU A 287 25.98 6.74 3.16
CA GLU A 287 24.66 6.25 2.70
C GLU A 287 24.66 5.89 1.20
N LEU A 288 25.26 6.74 0.34
CA LEU A 288 25.28 6.49 -1.11
C LEU A 288 26.34 5.48 -1.54
N GLU A 289 27.49 5.45 -0.86
CA GLU A 289 28.53 4.45 -1.13
C GLU A 289 28.04 3.04 -0.84
N LYS A 290 27.27 2.85 0.25
CA LYS A 290 26.58 1.60 0.54
C LYS A 290 25.58 1.24 -0.56
N GLN A 291 24.82 2.22 -1.05
CA GLN A 291 23.91 2.03 -2.17
C GLN A 291 24.63 1.51 -3.42
N ASP A 292 25.80 2.07 -3.76
CA ASP A 292 26.58 1.65 -4.92
C ASP A 292 27.05 0.19 -4.78
N ILE A 293 27.56 -0.20 -3.61
CA ILE A 293 28.00 -1.58 -3.35
C ILE A 293 26.83 -2.57 -3.57
N PHE A 294 25.67 -2.33 -2.97
CA PHE A 294 24.52 -3.23 -3.13
C PHE A 294 23.94 -3.20 -4.53
N TRP A 295 23.99 -2.06 -5.23
CA TRP A 295 23.58 -1.96 -6.62
C TRP A 295 24.46 -2.86 -7.50
N HIS A 296 25.77 -2.73 -7.40
CA HIS A 296 26.71 -3.54 -8.18
C HIS A 296 26.53 -5.03 -7.89
N ALA A 297 26.38 -5.42 -6.63
CA ALA A 297 26.17 -6.81 -6.26
C ALA A 297 24.86 -7.37 -6.85
N ALA A 298 23.76 -6.62 -6.76
CA ALA A 298 22.46 -7.02 -7.31
C ALA A 298 22.48 -7.13 -8.83
N VAL A 299 22.99 -6.10 -9.53
CA VAL A 299 23.05 -6.08 -10.99
C VAL A 299 23.97 -7.18 -11.53
N THR A 300 25.11 -7.39 -10.91
CA THR A 300 26.03 -8.49 -11.26
C THR A 300 25.36 -9.85 -11.13
N TYR A 301 24.64 -10.08 -10.02
CA TYR A 301 23.89 -11.32 -9.84
C TYR A 301 22.81 -11.51 -10.92
N ILE A 302 22.01 -10.48 -11.17
CA ILE A 302 20.94 -10.49 -12.18
C ILE A 302 21.49 -10.79 -13.57
N SER A 303 22.56 -10.10 -13.96
CA SER A 303 23.20 -10.24 -15.28
C SER A 303 23.81 -11.63 -15.49
N ASN A 304 24.43 -12.19 -14.45
CA ASN A 304 25.07 -13.51 -14.52
C ASN A 304 24.06 -14.66 -14.38
N ASN A 305 22.87 -14.41 -13.86
CA ASN A 305 21.85 -15.44 -13.57
C ASN A 305 20.46 -15.07 -14.10
N PRO A 306 20.27 -14.75 -15.40
CA PRO A 306 19.01 -14.25 -15.93
C PRO A 306 17.84 -15.23 -15.74
N GLY A 307 18.06 -16.52 -15.99
CA GLY A 307 17.04 -17.56 -15.79
C GLY A 307 16.61 -17.68 -14.33
N ARG A 308 17.57 -17.65 -13.39
CA ARG A 308 17.27 -17.69 -11.95
C ARG A 308 16.53 -16.43 -11.51
N THR A 309 16.87 -15.29 -12.06
CA THR A 309 16.19 -14.00 -11.79
C THR A 309 14.71 -14.04 -12.17
N VAL A 310 14.38 -14.60 -13.35
CA VAL A 310 12.98 -14.79 -13.78
C VAL A 310 12.24 -15.73 -12.83
N LEU A 311 12.85 -16.84 -12.44
CA LEU A 311 12.26 -17.79 -11.48
C LEU A 311 12.05 -17.13 -10.11
N ASN A 312 13.02 -16.38 -9.61
CA ASN A 312 12.91 -15.63 -8.36
C ASN A 312 11.80 -14.57 -8.43
N PHE A 313 11.65 -13.88 -9.57
CA PHE A 313 10.55 -12.94 -9.79
C PHE A 313 9.18 -13.64 -9.72
N ALA A 314 9.03 -14.77 -10.41
CA ALA A 314 7.80 -15.56 -10.39
C ALA A 314 7.50 -16.09 -8.96
N GLN A 315 8.52 -16.55 -8.23
CA GLN A 315 8.37 -16.97 -6.84
C GLN A 315 7.93 -15.80 -5.95
N LYS A 316 8.52 -14.62 -6.09
CA LYS A 316 8.14 -13.40 -5.34
C LYS A 316 6.70 -13.00 -5.65
N LEU A 317 6.30 -13.06 -6.93
CA LEU A 317 4.91 -12.78 -7.31
C LEU A 317 3.94 -13.82 -6.72
N ARG A 318 4.32 -15.09 -6.68
CA ARG A 318 3.56 -16.14 -5.99
C ARG A 318 3.42 -15.83 -4.48
N ILE A 319 4.50 -15.42 -3.81
CA ILE A 319 4.49 -15.02 -2.40
C ILE A 319 3.51 -13.83 -2.20
N PHE A 320 3.55 -12.85 -3.08
CA PHE A 320 2.64 -11.70 -3.02
C PHE A 320 1.17 -12.11 -3.17
N LEU A 321 0.86 -12.95 -4.16
CA LEU A 321 -0.52 -13.34 -4.47
C LEU A 321 -1.10 -14.39 -3.53
N PHE A 322 -0.24 -15.22 -2.91
CA PHE A 322 -0.71 -16.34 -2.09
C PHE A 322 -0.15 -16.28 -0.67
N TRP A 323 1.00 -16.89 -0.45
CA TRP A 323 1.53 -17.09 0.89
C TRP A 323 3.04 -17.35 0.90
N SER A 324 3.67 -16.98 2.04
CA SER A 324 5.05 -17.33 2.39
C SER A 324 5.10 -17.74 3.86
N GLU A 325 5.91 -18.74 4.19
CA GLU A 325 6.19 -19.15 5.58
C GLU A 325 6.79 -18.02 6.40
N GLN A 326 7.53 -17.12 5.76
CA GLN A 326 8.12 -15.93 6.39
C GLN A 326 7.09 -14.83 6.63
N THR A 327 5.90 -14.91 6.02
CA THR A 327 4.82 -13.97 6.27
C THR A 327 4.34 -14.14 7.70
N GLY A 328 4.59 -13.12 8.51
CA GLY A 328 4.20 -13.13 9.92
C GLY A 328 5.22 -13.79 10.85
N ALA A 329 6.48 -13.97 10.46
CA ALA A 329 7.54 -14.43 11.37
C ALA A 329 7.64 -13.60 12.66
N TRP A 330 7.18 -12.36 12.62
CA TRP A 330 7.10 -11.42 13.74
C TRP A 330 5.80 -11.50 14.56
N TYR A 331 4.90 -12.44 14.22
CA TYR A 331 3.60 -12.61 14.86
C TYR A 331 3.47 -13.99 15.49
N PRO A 332 2.62 -14.15 16.51
CA PRO A 332 2.29 -15.48 17.01
C PRO A 332 1.82 -16.40 15.88
N GLY A 333 2.23 -17.68 15.92
CA GLY A 333 1.89 -18.64 14.87
C GLY A 333 0.38 -18.77 14.61
N TRP A 334 -0.44 -18.73 15.67
CA TRP A 334 -1.89 -18.76 15.54
C TRP A 334 -2.46 -17.59 14.71
N PHE A 335 -1.86 -16.39 14.82
CA PHE A 335 -2.29 -15.23 14.02
C PHE A 335 -2.02 -15.45 12.54
N ARG A 336 -0.87 -16.04 12.23
CA ARG A 336 -0.50 -16.39 10.84
C ARG A 336 -1.54 -17.35 10.24
N ASP A 337 -1.93 -18.39 10.97
CA ASP A 337 -2.84 -19.43 10.47
C ASP A 337 -4.27 -18.90 10.31
N VAL A 338 -4.74 -18.10 11.27
CA VAL A 338 -6.03 -17.39 11.18
C VAL A 338 -6.06 -16.43 10.00
N TYR A 339 -4.97 -15.66 9.81
CA TYR A 339 -4.89 -14.74 8.67
C TYR A 339 -4.84 -15.49 7.33
N LEU A 340 -4.16 -16.64 7.26
CA LEU A 340 -4.15 -17.46 6.04
C LEU A 340 -5.57 -17.95 5.68
N LEU A 341 -6.29 -18.49 6.64
CA LEU A 341 -7.68 -18.91 6.43
C LEU A 341 -8.57 -17.75 5.97
N PHE A 342 -8.47 -16.62 6.67
CA PHE A 342 -9.17 -15.40 6.28
C PHE A 342 -8.84 -14.98 4.84
N TYR A 343 -7.57 -14.98 4.46
CA TYR A 343 -7.14 -14.58 3.12
C TYR A 343 -7.65 -15.52 2.03
N LEU A 344 -7.61 -16.83 2.26
CA LEU A 344 -8.12 -17.81 1.30
C LEU A 344 -9.62 -17.67 1.09
N LEU A 345 -10.39 -17.45 2.16
CA LEU A 345 -11.83 -17.15 2.07
C LEU A 345 -12.09 -15.84 1.33
N LEU A 346 -11.32 -14.80 1.65
CA LEU A 346 -11.40 -13.49 0.97
C LEU A 346 -11.13 -13.65 -0.53
N LEU A 347 -10.07 -14.36 -0.90
CA LEU A 347 -9.70 -14.58 -2.31
C LEU A 347 -10.79 -15.34 -3.06
N GLY A 348 -11.33 -16.41 -2.46
CA GLY A 348 -12.44 -17.16 -3.04
C GLY A 348 -13.68 -16.29 -3.28
N CYS A 349 -14.09 -15.51 -2.27
CA CYS A 349 -15.21 -14.57 -2.39
C CYS A 349 -14.92 -13.46 -3.42
N ALA A 350 -13.68 -12.96 -3.51
CA ALA A 350 -13.29 -11.95 -4.48
C ALA A 350 -13.33 -12.47 -5.92
N ILE A 351 -12.92 -13.71 -6.16
CA ILE A 351 -13.03 -14.36 -7.47
C ILE A 351 -14.50 -14.48 -7.90
N VAL A 352 -15.38 -14.95 -7.00
CA VAL A 352 -16.83 -15.01 -7.25
C VAL A 352 -17.40 -13.63 -7.53
N GLY A 353 -16.96 -12.61 -6.76
CA GLY A 353 -17.41 -11.24 -6.96
C GLY A 353 -16.94 -10.64 -8.28
N ALA A 354 -15.69 -10.86 -8.66
CA ALA A 354 -15.14 -10.45 -9.95
C ALA A 354 -15.91 -11.10 -11.12
N TYR A 355 -16.19 -12.39 -11.04
CA TYR A 355 -16.98 -13.12 -12.02
C TYR A 355 -18.41 -12.53 -12.15
N ARG A 356 -19.10 -12.32 -11.03
CA ARG A 356 -20.46 -11.75 -11.01
C ARG A 356 -20.48 -10.31 -11.56
N LEU A 357 -19.50 -9.48 -11.22
CA LEU A 357 -19.36 -8.13 -11.76
C LEU A 357 -19.11 -8.16 -13.26
N ALA A 358 -18.23 -9.03 -13.73
CA ALA A 358 -17.94 -9.17 -15.17
C ALA A 358 -19.20 -9.60 -15.96
N ARG A 359 -19.94 -10.59 -15.45
CA ARG A 359 -21.22 -11.06 -16.05
C ARG A 359 -22.31 -9.99 -16.07
N SER A 360 -22.27 -9.03 -15.14
CA SER A 360 -23.23 -7.91 -15.11
C SER A 360 -22.77 -6.67 -15.87
N GLY A 361 -21.75 -6.78 -16.74
CA GLY A 361 -21.26 -5.68 -17.58
C GLY A 361 -20.27 -4.74 -16.89
N ASN A 362 -19.87 -5.00 -15.63
CA ASN A 362 -18.92 -4.17 -14.89
C ASN A 362 -17.45 -4.66 -15.04
N VAL A 363 -17.08 -5.22 -16.21
CA VAL A 363 -15.73 -5.70 -16.50
C VAL A 363 -14.66 -4.64 -16.24
N ALA A 364 -14.96 -3.39 -16.59
CA ALA A 364 -14.02 -2.29 -16.39
C ALA A 364 -13.62 -2.08 -14.93
N ALA A 365 -14.56 -2.24 -13.99
CA ALA A 365 -14.27 -2.16 -12.56
C ALA A 365 -13.38 -3.31 -12.09
N VAL A 366 -13.65 -4.53 -12.58
CA VAL A 366 -12.81 -5.70 -12.29
C VAL A 366 -11.38 -5.47 -12.79
N VAL A 367 -11.22 -5.01 -14.05
CA VAL A 367 -9.92 -4.69 -14.63
C VAL A 367 -9.17 -3.65 -13.78
N LEU A 368 -9.83 -2.57 -13.35
CA LEU A 368 -9.18 -1.55 -12.51
C LEU A 368 -8.67 -2.14 -11.19
N VAL A 369 -9.48 -2.93 -10.49
CA VAL A 369 -9.10 -3.54 -9.21
C VAL A 369 -7.98 -4.58 -9.41
N VAL A 370 -8.03 -5.36 -10.48
CA VAL A 370 -6.96 -6.32 -10.82
C VAL A 370 -5.65 -5.56 -11.14
N CYS A 371 -5.73 -4.50 -11.96
CA CYS A 371 -4.57 -3.64 -12.23
C CYS A 371 -4.00 -3.02 -10.94
N PHE A 372 -4.86 -2.59 -10.01
CA PHE A 372 -4.45 -2.06 -8.72
C PHE A 372 -3.65 -3.07 -7.90
N ILE A 373 -4.12 -4.31 -7.78
CA ILE A 373 -3.45 -5.36 -7.01
C ILE A 373 -2.16 -5.81 -7.70
N LEU A 374 -2.24 -6.12 -9.00
CA LEU A 374 -1.10 -6.65 -9.74
C LEU A 374 0.03 -5.63 -9.91
N SER A 375 -0.28 -4.33 -10.07
CA SER A 375 0.75 -3.30 -10.21
C SER A 375 1.69 -3.26 -9.01
N VAL A 376 1.15 -3.32 -7.80
CA VAL A 376 1.95 -3.36 -6.57
C VAL A 376 2.73 -4.67 -6.47
N GLY A 377 2.09 -5.81 -6.77
CA GLY A 377 2.76 -7.12 -6.75
C GLY A 377 3.92 -7.22 -7.74
N LEU A 378 3.76 -6.71 -8.95
CA LEU A 378 4.81 -6.72 -9.97
C LEU A 378 6.01 -5.85 -9.55
N VAL A 379 5.76 -4.64 -9.04
CA VAL A 379 6.85 -3.77 -8.58
C VAL A 379 7.56 -4.36 -7.36
N GLN A 380 6.83 -4.86 -6.38
CA GLN A 380 7.43 -5.50 -5.21
C GLN A 380 8.26 -6.74 -5.61
N SER A 381 7.85 -7.49 -6.63
CA SER A 381 8.58 -8.68 -7.10
C SER A 381 9.91 -8.37 -7.80
N ILE A 382 10.18 -7.12 -8.16
CA ILE A 382 11.51 -6.69 -8.60
C ILE A 382 12.48 -6.71 -7.41
N TYR A 383 12.00 -6.32 -6.23
CA TYR A 383 12.77 -6.23 -5.00
C TYR A 383 12.60 -7.53 -4.18
N PHE A 384 12.08 -7.45 -2.97
CA PHE A 384 11.68 -8.58 -2.16
C PHE A 384 10.21 -8.46 -1.74
N VAL A 385 9.58 -9.57 -1.38
CA VAL A 385 8.17 -9.60 -1.02
C VAL A 385 7.98 -10.20 0.37
N GLU A 386 7.22 -9.47 1.18
CA GLU A 386 6.63 -9.98 2.42
C GLU A 386 5.10 -9.92 2.32
N GLY A 387 4.40 -10.79 3.04
CA GLY A 387 2.92 -10.84 2.98
C GLY A 387 2.24 -9.50 3.31
N ARG A 388 2.85 -8.70 4.19
CA ARG A 388 2.35 -7.36 4.53
C ARG A 388 2.31 -6.39 3.33
N HIS A 389 3.12 -6.59 2.30
CA HIS A 389 3.11 -5.71 1.12
C HIS A 389 1.80 -5.82 0.32
N ARG A 390 1.06 -6.93 0.44
CA ARG A 390 -0.26 -7.09 -0.16
C ARG A 390 -1.35 -6.34 0.60
N TRP A 391 -1.22 -6.16 1.92
CA TRP A 391 -2.27 -5.55 2.76
C TRP A 391 -2.68 -4.15 2.31
N GLU A 392 -1.77 -3.43 1.64
CA GLU A 392 -2.05 -2.11 1.06
C GLU A 392 -3.12 -2.14 -0.03
N VAL A 393 -3.25 -3.27 -0.72
CA VAL A 393 -4.16 -3.45 -1.87
C VAL A 393 -5.26 -4.48 -1.61
N GLU A 394 -5.28 -5.15 -0.46
CA GLU A 394 -6.32 -6.11 -0.11
C GLU A 394 -7.71 -5.47 0.00
N SER A 395 -7.79 -4.15 0.20
CA SER A 395 -9.04 -3.40 0.09
C SER A 395 -9.75 -3.61 -1.25
N GLY A 396 -9.01 -3.80 -2.34
CA GLY A 396 -9.56 -4.18 -3.65
C GLY A 396 -10.23 -5.56 -3.63
N LEU A 397 -9.60 -6.55 -2.98
CA LEU A 397 -10.21 -7.88 -2.80
C LEU A 397 -11.47 -7.83 -1.94
N MET A 398 -11.46 -7.00 -0.87
CA MET A 398 -12.62 -6.81 0.00
C MET A 398 -13.82 -6.26 -0.78
N ILE A 399 -13.60 -5.29 -1.67
CA ILE A 399 -14.65 -4.70 -2.49
C ILE A 399 -15.21 -5.73 -3.47
N LEU A 400 -14.35 -6.52 -4.13
CA LEU A 400 -14.79 -7.59 -5.02
C LEU A 400 -15.57 -8.66 -4.24
N ALA A 401 -15.08 -9.12 -3.11
CA ALA A 401 -15.74 -10.12 -2.26
C ALA A 401 -17.12 -9.63 -1.77
N ALA A 402 -17.21 -8.38 -1.34
CA ALA A 402 -18.45 -7.76 -0.93
C ALA A 402 -19.50 -7.74 -2.06
N CYS A 403 -19.07 -7.50 -3.30
CA CYS A 403 -19.95 -7.58 -4.48
C CYS A 403 -20.37 -9.04 -4.79
N GLY A 404 -19.52 -10.00 -4.46
CA GLY A 404 -19.84 -11.43 -4.58
C GLY A 404 -20.91 -11.90 -3.59
N ILE A 405 -20.84 -11.42 -2.34
CA ILE A 405 -21.75 -11.81 -1.25
C ILE A 405 -23.04 -10.97 -1.27
N GLY A 406 -22.92 -9.65 -1.56
CA GLY A 406 -24.00 -8.68 -1.39
C GLY A 406 -25.09 -8.70 -2.45
N ARG A 407 -24.82 -9.20 -3.65
CA ARG A 407 -25.82 -9.29 -4.73
C ARG A 407 -26.79 -10.45 -4.47
N ARG A 408 -28.07 -10.14 -4.25
CA ARG A 408 -29.15 -11.13 -4.41
C ARG A 408 -29.25 -11.50 -5.88
N GLY A 409 -29.35 -12.79 -6.18
CA GLY A 409 -29.67 -13.25 -7.53
C GLY A 409 -30.97 -12.60 -8.01
N THR A 410 -31.01 -12.18 -9.24
CA THR A 410 -32.22 -11.64 -9.91
C THR A 410 -33.19 -12.75 -10.32
N GLU A 411 -33.26 -13.84 -9.54
CA GLU A 411 -34.08 -15.02 -9.88
C GLU A 411 -35.48 -15.02 -9.26
N ASP A 412 -35.89 -13.99 -8.49
CA ASP A 412 -37.21 -13.98 -7.85
C ASP A 412 -38.24 -12.99 -8.45
N SER A 413 -38.12 -12.63 -9.73
CA SER A 413 -39.09 -11.78 -10.39
C SER A 413 -39.88 -12.50 -11.51
N GLY A 414 -40.04 -13.81 -11.43
CA GLY A 414 -40.61 -14.60 -12.51
C GLY A 414 -41.71 -15.63 -12.13
N THR A 415 -42.37 -15.52 -10.97
CA THR A 415 -43.56 -16.35 -10.69
C THR A 415 -44.49 -15.61 -9.75
N GLY A 416 -45.43 -14.89 -10.33
CA GLY A 416 -46.51 -14.23 -9.58
C GLY A 416 -47.44 -13.46 -10.49
N GLY A 417 -48.07 -14.18 -11.41
CA GLY A 417 -49.06 -13.61 -12.31
C GLY A 417 -49.80 -14.72 -13.05
N ALA A 418 -50.71 -15.42 -12.38
CA ALA A 418 -51.80 -16.14 -12.99
C ALA A 418 -53.11 -15.67 -12.35
#